data_2e710c8e88287237df3ccaa329e594f3
#
_entry.id   2e710c8e88287237df3ccaa329e594f3
#
_cell.length_a   1.000
_cell.length_b   1.000
_cell.length_c   1.000
_cell.angle_alpha   90.00
_cell.angle_beta   90.00
_cell.angle_gamma   90.00
#
_symmetry.space_group_name_H-M   'P 1'
#
loop_
_entity.id
_entity.type
_entity.pdbx_description
1 polymer ?
#
loop_
_entity_poly.entity_id
_entity_poly.type
_entity_poly.pdbx_seq_one_letter_code
_entity_poly.pdbx_strand_id
1 'polypeptide(L)'
;AVRGVMTSYGDGVYKSTDSGNSWQPFNIGLLNRHVTELKIARSGASDYVLFLAPGGGELYRSSSTQADWTIVLEPSSSMVSVIAVSPDFTQDNTVIVAKSTGNLLISTDEGNNWSDIGNPVGTKIHGVAIAPGGAKEIFLATSNGIFYSDDWSKTYTFKSSNLPIGIINNIAVSPNYLFDKTVFCTTATQAVYKSTDRGSSWVLHKSGAVITGQAQTKLAEFSELQISNTFSTDGAVFLSAYDGLFISTD
;
A
#
# COMPACT_ATOMS: atom_id res chain seq x y z
N ALA A 1 -22.89 1.49 -7.36
CA ALA A 1 -22.89 0.30 -6.48
C ALA A 1 -21.47 0.04 -5.98
N VAL A 2 -21.28 -0.04 -4.67
CA VAL A 2 -19.99 -0.41 -4.09
C VAL A 2 -19.78 -1.90 -4.36
N ARG A 3 -18.70 -2.22 -5.09
CA ARG A 3 -18.29 -3.61 -5.31
C ARG A 3 -17.21 -3.96 -4.30
N GLY A 4 -17.39 -5.03 -3.54
CA GLY A 4 -16.41 -5.53 -2.59
C GLY A 4 -15.58 -6.65 -3.22
N VAL A 5 -14.30 -6.72 -2.87
CA VAL A 5 -13.41 -7.85 -3.19
C VAL A 5 -12.74 -8.26 -1.89
N MET A 6 -12.67 -9.54 -1.61
CA MET A 6 -11.95 -10.09 -0.47
C MET A 6 -11.13 -11.30 -0.88
N THR A 7 -10.14 -11.63 -0.08
CA THR A 7 -9.27 -12.80 -0.26
C THR A 7 -9.43 -13.73 0.93
N SER A 8 -9.16 -15.02 0.70
CA SER A 8 -9.07 -16.03 1.74
C SER A 8 -7.81 -16.86 1.56
N TYR A 9 -7.32 -17.44 2.64
CA TYR A 9 -6.10 -18.24 2.60
C TYR A 9 -6.31 -19.52 1.77
N GLY A 10 -5.72 -19.56 0.56
CA GLY A 10 -5.76 -20.71 -0.34
C GLY A 10 -7.01 -20.82 -1.22
N ASP A 11 -8.07 -20.04 -1.01
CA ASP A 11 -9.30 -20.11 -1.81
C ASP A 11 -9.37 -19.06 -2.93
N GLY A 12 -8.44 -18.11 -2.93
CA GLY A 12 -8.33 -17.06 -3.94
C GLY A 12 -9.15 -15.82 -3.63
N VAL A 13 -9.83 -15.28 -4.64
CA VAL A 13 -10.55 -14.01 -4.63
C VAL A 13 -12.05 -14.24 -4.73
N TYR A 14 -12.82 -13.49 -3.96
CA TYR A 14 -14.26 -13.41 -4.04
C TYR A 14 -14.71 -12.00 -4.38
N LYS A 15 -15.75 -11.86 -5.18
CA LYS A 15 -16.33 -10.59 -5.62
C LYS A 15 -17.79 -10.49 -5.25
N SER A 16 -18.17 -9.36 -4.68
CA SER A 16 -19.57 -8.98 -4.47
C SER A 16 -19.98 -7.92 -5.48
N THR A 17 -21.21 -8.02 -6.00
CA THR A 17 -21.83 -7.02 -6.88
C THR A 17 -23.10 -6.41 -6.28
N ASP A 18 -23.44 -6.79 -5.03
CA ASP A 18 -24.66 -6.44 -4.31
C ASP A 18 -24.36 -5.81 -2.93
N SER A 19 -23.29 -5.01 -2.85
CA SER A 19 -22.87 -4.29 -1.64
C SER A 19 -22.50 -5.20 -0.47
N GLY A 20 -21.97 -6.40 -0.76
CA GLY A 20 -21.47 -7.34 0.24
C GLY A 20 -22.51 -8.34 0.75
N ASN A 21 -23.75 -8.33 0.21
CA ASN A 21 -24.78 -9.27 0.63
C ASN A 21 -24.51 -10.70 0.14
N SER A 22 -23.88 -10.85 -1.01
CA SER A 22 -23.41 -12.15 -1.51
C SER A 22 -22.01 -12.03 -2.13
N TRP A 23 -21.28 -13.16 -2.15
CA TRP A 23 -19.94 -13.25 -2.64
C TRP A 23 -19.77 -14.44 -3.57
N GLN A 24 -19.16 -14.22 -4.73
CA GLN A 24 -18.91 -15.25 -5.72
C GLN A 24 -17.40 -15.42 -5.97
N PRO A 25 -16.89 -16.65 -6.18
CA PRO A 25 -15.52 -16.86 -6.56
C PRO A 25 -15.15 -16.08 -7.83
N PHE A 26 -13.99 -15.43 -7.81
CA PHE A 26 -13.46 -14.64 -8.90
C PHE A 26 -12.03 -15.08 -9.21
N ASN A 27 -11.86 -16.33 -9.65
CA ASN A 27 -10.58 -17.03 -9.73
C ASN A 27 -10.21 -17.53 -11.13
N ILE A 28 -10.98 -17.21 -12.18
CA ILE A 28 -10.66 -17.64 -13.54
C ILE A 28 -9.31 -17.02 -13.93
N GLY A 29 -8.36 -17.87 -14.38
CA GLY A 29 -7.01 -17.44 -14.73
C GLY A 29 -6.00 -17.38 -13.57
N LEU A 30 -6.43 -17.49 -12.30
CA LEU A 30 -5.52 -17.61 -11.17
C LEU A 30 -4.95 -19.04 -11.07
N LEU A 31 -3.66 -19.16 -11.32
CA LEU A 31 -2.93 -20.43 -11.15
C LEU A 31 -2.51 -20.64 -9.68
N ASN A 32 -2.24 -19.53 -8.97
CA ASN A 32 -1.90 -19.54 -7.55
C ASN A 32 -2.97 -18.74 -6.78
N ARG A 33 -3.64 -19.41 -5.83
CA ARG A 33 -4.74 -18.83 -5.05
C ARG A 33 -4.32 -18.38 -3.64
N HIS A 34 -3.04 -18.48 -3.31
CA HIS A 34 -2.51 -17.96 -2.05
C HIS A 34 -2.26 -16.45 -2.15
N VAL A 35 -3.31 -15.67 -2.07
CA VAL A 35 -3.27 -14.21 -2.24
C VAL A 35 -2.62 -13.54 -1.03
N THR A 36 -1.54 -12.80 -1.26
CA THR A 36 -0.82 -12.05 -0.24
C THR A 36 -1.17 -10.56 -0.26
N GLU A 37 -1.49 -10.03 -1.45
CA GLU A 37 -1.88 -8.63 -1.59
C GLU A 37 -2.85 -8.44 -2.75
N LEU A 38 -3.82 -7.55 -2.57
CA LEU A 38 -4.82 -7.16 -3.57
C LEU A 38 -5.02 -5.66 -3.52
N LYS A 39 -4.88 -4.97 -4.65
CA LYS A 39 -5.17 -3.54 -4.78
C LYS A 39 -6.17 -3.30 -5.90
N ILE A 40 -6.99 -2.27 -5.70
CA ILE A 40 -8.01 -1.81 -6.65
C ILE A 40 -7.67 -0.39 -7.07
N ALA A 41 -7.56 -0.18 -8.37
CA ALA A 41 -7.38 1.12 -8.99
C ALA A 41 -8.67 1.54 -9.71
N ARG A 42 -9.12 2.78 -9.56
CA ARG A 42 -10.17 3.32 -10.44
C ARG A 42 -9.55 3.69 -11.77
N SER A 43 -10.13 3.21 -12.88
CA SER A 43 -9.70 3.54 -14.24
C SER A 43 -10.76 4.38 -15.00
N GLY A 44 -11.90 4.63 -14.35
CA GLY A 44 -13.01 5.43 -14.90
C GLY A 44 -14.12 5.67 -13.89
N ALA A 45 -15.23 6.22 -14.32
CA ALA A 45 -16.37 6.53 -13.44
C ALA A 45 -16.96 5.27 -12.78
N SER A 46 -17.00 4.16 -13.53
CA SER A 46 -17.50 2.85 -13.06
C SER A 46 -16.47 1.75 -13.24
N ASP A 47 -15.33 2.05 -13.87
CA ASP A 47 -14.33 1.08 -14.22
C ASP A 47 -13.21 1.01 -13.17
N TYR A 48 -12.60 -0.16 -13.07
CA TYR A 48 -11.49 -0.43 -12.16
C TYR A 48 -10.55 -1.47 -12.76
N VAL A 49 -9.31 -1.40 -12.32
CA VAL A 49 -8.28 -2.42 -12.53
C VAL A 49 -7.93 -3.01 -11.17
N LEU A 50 -7.71 -4.31 -11.14
CA LEU A 50 -7.29 -5.07 -9.97
C LEU A 50 -5.88 -5.57 -10.19
N PHE A 51 -5.04 -5.45 -9.17
CA PHE A 51 -3.70 -6.03 -9.10
C PHE A 51 -3.63 -6.99 -7.92
N LEU A 52 -3.12 -8.19 -8.17
CA LEU A 52 -3.06 -9.24 -7.19
C LEU A 52 -1.67 -9.88 -7.19
N ALA A 53 -1.05 -9.96 -6.01
CA ALA A 53 0.17 -10.71 -5.78
C ALA A 53 -0.14 -11.96 -4.96
N PRO A 54 0.09 -13.16 -5.51
CA PRO A 54 0.18 -14.38 -4.73
C PRO A 54 1.63 -14.59 -4.24
N GLY A 55 1.85 -15.59 -3.41
CA GLY A 55 3.16 -15.87 -2.83
C GLY A 55 4.24 -16.39 -3.78
N GLY A 56 4.02 -16.39 -5.09
CA GLY A 56 4.91 -17.02 -6.10
C GLY A 56 5.78 -16.05 -6.91
N GLY A 57 5.73 -14.75 -6.63
CA GLY A 57 6.54 -13.72 -7.30
C GLY A 57 5.94 -13.16 -8.58
N GLU A 58 4.84 -13.72 -9.06
CA GLU A 58 4.03 -13.21 -10.16
C GLU A 58 3.11 -12.07 -9.71
N LEU A 59 2.66 -11.26 -10.66
CA LEU A 59 1.60 -10.28 -10.50
C LEU A 59 0.50 -10.56 -11.51
N TYR A 60 -0.73 -10.63 -11.02
CA TYR A 60 -1.92 -10.75 -11.85
C TYR A 60 -2.64 -9.40 -11.96
N ARG A 61 -3.29 -9.22 -13.10
CA ARG A 61 -4.18 -8.09 -13.38
C ARG A 61 -5.55 -8.62 -13.84
N SER A 62 -6.60 -7.93 -13.42
CA SER A 62 -7.96 -8.07 -13.94
C SER A 62 -8.60 -6.68 -14.04
N SER A 63 -9.76 -6.57 -14.67
CA SER A 63 -10.48 -5.29 -14.79
C SER A 63 -11.99 -5.47 -14.68
N SER A 64 -12.73 -4.35 -14.61
CA SER A 64 -14.19 -4.36 -14.61
C SER A 64 -14.79 -4.99 -15.85
N THR A 65 -14.07 -4.92 -16.98
CA THR A 65 -14.50 -5.43 -18.30
C THR A 65 -14.01 -6.85 -18.59
N GLN A 66 -13.06 -7.38 -17.76
CA GLN A 66 -12.54 -8.73 -17.87
C GLN A 66 -13.01 -9.59 -16.71
N ALA A 67 -13.40 -10.84 -17.01
CA ALA A 67 -13.86 -11.79 -15.98
C ALA A 67 -12.72 -12.66 -15.43
N ASP A 68 -11.53 -12.56 -15.99
CA ASP A 68 -10.39 -13.41 -15.73
C ASP A 68 -9.16 -12.61 -15.30
N TRP A 69 -8.21 -13.32 -14.68
CA TRP A 69 -6.92 -12.81 -14.29
C TRP A 69 -5.87 -13.15 -15.32
N THR A 70 -5.04 -12.19 -15.67
CA THR A 70 -3.89 -12.35 -16.56
C THR A 70 -2.60 -12.06 -15.82
N ILE A 71 -1.55 -12.82 -16.10
CA ILE A 71 -0.21 -12.55 -15.56
C ILE A 71 0.36 -11.33 -16.29
N VAL A 72 0.80 -10.33 -15.53
CA VAL A 72 1.45 -9.11 -16.04
C VAL A 72 2.89 -8.96 -15.57
N LEU A 73 3.29 -9.73 -14.56
CA LEU A 73 4.68 -10.01 -14.21
C LEU A 73 4.84 -11.51 -14.02
N GLU A 74 5.78 -12.10 -14.75
CA GLU A 74 6.05 -13.54 -14.68
C GLU A 74 6.57 -13.95 -13.29
N PRO A 75 6.34 -15.21 -12.89
CA PRO A 75 6.89 -15.78 -11.67
C PRO A 75 8.41 -15.58 -11.58
N SER A 76 8.90 -15.23 -10.41
CA SER A 76 10.33 -15.04 -10.17
C SER A 76 10.68 -15.50 -8.75
N SER A 77 11.97 -15.71 -8.49
CA SER A 77 12.46 -16.07 -7.15
C SER A 77 12.27 -14.95 -6.12
N SER A 78 11.96 -13.74 -6.58
CA SER A 78 11.68 -12.58 -5.72
C SER A 78 10.18 -12.30 -5.70
N MET A 79 9.54 -12.52 -4.55
CA MET A 79 8.11 -12.29 -4.38
C MET A 79 7.76 -10.80 -4.48
N VAL A 80 6.57 -10.51 -4.98
CA VAL A 80 5.95 -9.19 -4.84
C VAL A 80 5.59 -9.00 -3.36
N SER A 81 6.11 -7.94 -2.75
CA SER A 81 5.91 -7.63 -1.33
C SER A 81 5.03 -6.41 -1.10
N VAL A 82 4.91 -5.52 -2.08
CA VAL A 82 4.07 -4.32 -2.00
C VAL A 82 3.52 -4.00 -3.39
N ILE A 83 2.25 -3.66 -3.45
CA ILE A 83 1.59 -3.05 -4.62
C ILE A 83 1.10 -1.67 -4.21
N ALA A 84 1.56 -0.62 -4.86
CA ALA A 84 1.10 0.75 -4.66
C ALA A 84 0.45 1.27 -5.95
N VAL A 85 -0.80 1.70 -5.84
CA VAL A 85 -1.56 2.28 -6.94
C VAL A 85 -1.60 3.79 -6.76
N SER A 86 -1.39 4.55 -7.84
CA SER A 86 -1.51 6.00 -7.80
C SER A 86 -2.93 6.42 -7.37
N PRO A 87 -3.06 7.39 -6.46
CA PRO A 87 -4.35 8.02 -6.18
C PRO A 87 -4.98 8.68 -7.42
N ASP A 88 -4.14 9.10 -8.37
CA ASP A 88 -4.54 9.72 -9.63
C ASP A 88 -4.56 8.72 -10.82
N PHE A 89 -4.73 7.44 -10.55
CA PHE A 89 -4.63 6.36 -11.54
C PHE A 89 -5.47 6.59 -12.80
N THR A 90 -6.65 7.23 -12.68
CA THR A 90 -7.47 7.60 -13.83
C THR A 90 -6.81 8.57 -14.81
N GLN A 91 -5.72 9.22 -14.41
CA GLN A 91 -5.00 10.22 -15.18
C GLN A 91 -3.60 9.76 -15.57
N ASP A 92 -2.92 9.05 -14.66
CA ASP A 92 -1.51 8.68 -14.82
C ASP A 92 -1.28 7.17 -15.05
N ASN A 93 -2.32 6.34 -14.84
CA ASN A 93 -2.29 4.88 -15.01
C ASN A 93 -1.12 4.20 -14.27
N THR A 94 -0.65 4.82 -13.17
CA THR A 94 0.59 4.44 -12.51
C THR A 94 0.37 3.41 -11.41
N VAL A 95 1.17 2.36 -11.45
CA VAL A 95 1.31 1.37 -10.38
C VAL A 95 2.79 1.07 -10.14
N ILE A 96 3.14 0.93 -8.87
CA ILE A 96 4.51 0.59 -8.43
C ILE A 96 4.43 -0.73 -7.67
N VAL A 97 5.39 -1.59 -7.93
CA VAL A 97 5.56 -2.87 -7.26
C VAL A 97 6.93 -2.92 -6.61
N ALA A 98 6.98 -3.23 -5.32
CA ALA A 98 8.22 -3.60 -4.66
C ALA A 98 8.34 -5.11 -4.51
N LYS A 99 9.51 -5.65 -4.80
CA LYS A 99 9.86 -7.05 -4.61
C LYS A 99 10.56 -7.29 -3.27
N SER A 100 10.54 -8.51 -2.78
CA SER A 100 11.16 -8.92 -1.51
C SER A 100 12.67 -8.64 -1.44
N THR A 101 13.33 -8.48 -2.57
CA THR A 101 14.73 -8.05 -2.70
C THR A 101 14.94 -6.54 -2.53
N GLY A 102 13.86 -5.75 -2.49
CA GLY A 102 13.90 -4.29 -2.51
C GLY A 102 13.90 -3.67 -3.91
N ASN A 103 13.85 -4.49 -4.97
CA ASN A 103 13.69 -3.98 -6.33
C ASN A 103 12.31 -3.36 -6.52
N LEU A 104 12.28 -2.24 -7.23
CA LEU A 104 11.07 -1.55 -7.67
C LEU A 104 10.83 -1.74 -9.15
N LEU A 105 9.57 -1.97 -9.49
CA LEU A 105 9.08 -1.92 -10.86
C LEU A 105 7.98 -0.87 -10.94
N ILE A 106 7.94 -0.11 -12.02
CA ILE A 106 6.92 0.89 -12.28
C ILE A 106 6.25 0.62 -13.63
N SER A 107 4.94 0.76 -13.64
CA SER A 107 4.12 0.85 -14.86
C SER A 107 3.38 2.17 -14.87
N THR A 108 3.25 2.80 -16.05
CA THR A 108 2.47 4.01 -16.29
C THR A 108 1.40 3.78 -17.37
N ASP A 109 1.04 2.53 -17.59
CA ASP A 109 0.08 2.09 -18.60
C ASP A 109 -0.86 0.98 -18.07
N GLU A 110 -1.35 1.15 -16.85
CA GLU A 110 -2.26 0.20 -16.17
C GLU A 110 -1.65 -1.19 -15.92
N GLY A 111 -0.32 -1.33 -15.83
CA GLY A 111 0.34 -2.60 -15.61
C GLY A 111 0.56 -3.43 -16.88
N ASN A 112 0.39 -2.85 -18.08
CA ASN A 112 0.64 -3.57 -19.33
C ASN A 112 2.14 -3.71 -19.64
N ASN A 113 2.94 -2.68 -19.31
CA ASN A 113 4.39 -2.70 -19.43
C ASN A 113 5.04 -2.26 -18.12
N TRP A 114 6.22 -2.83 -17.82
CA TRP A 114 6.95 -2.59 -16.58
C TRP A 114 8.38 -2.16 -16.86
N SER A 115 8.82 -1.12 -16.16
CA SER A 115 10.22 -0.67 -16.11
C SER A 115 10.83 -1.11 -14.80
N ASP A 116 11.94 -1.85 -14.83
CA ASP A 116 12.71 -2.22 -13.64
C ASP A 116 13.64 -1.07 -13.25
N ILE A 117 13.46 -0.55 -12.03
CA ILE A 117 14.27 0.53 -11.45
C ILE A 117 15.47 -0.03 -10.66
N GLY A 118 15.46 -1.34 -10.41
CA GLY A 118 16.40 -1.99 -9.50
C GLY A 118 16.08 -1.72 -8.02
N ASN A 119 17.09 -1.83 -7.16
CA ASN A 119 16.97 -1.51 -5.73
C ASN A 119 17.65 -0.15 -5.45
N PRO A 120 16.93 0.97 -5.59
CA PRO A 120 17.52 2.30 -5.57
C PRO A 120 17.99 2.76 -4.19
N VAL A 121 17.52 2.10 -3.13
CA VAL A 121 17.81 2.48 -1.74
C VAL A 121 18.67 1.44 -0.99
N GLY A 122 19.06 0.35 -1.67
CA GLY A 122 19.97 -0.67 -1.14
C GLY A 122 19.43 -1.46 0.05
N THR A 123 18.11 -1.45 0.27
CA THR A 123 17.47 -2.12 1.42
C THR A 123 16.10 -2.65 1.07
N LYS A 124 15.54 -3.50 1.95
CA LYS A 124 14.17 -4.02 1.76
C LYS A 124 13.14 -2.91 1.91
N ILE A 125 12.15 -2.92 1.02
CA ILE A 125 11.00 -2.01 1.01
C ILE A 125 9.81 -2.75 1.62
N HIS A 126 9.18 -2.13 2.63
CA HIS A 126 8.03 -2.65 3.38
C HIS A 126 6.72 -1.95 3.01
N GLY A 127 6.80 -0.72 2.51
CA GLY A 127 5.65 0.07 2.08
C GLY A 127 6.04 1.09 1.03
N VAL A 128 5.11 1.37 0.13
CA VAL A 128 5.22 2.41 -0.90
C VAL A 128 3.96 3.26 -0.85
N ALA A 129 4.11 4.57 -0.76
CA ALA A 129 3.00 5.52 -0.87
C ALA A 129 3.28 6.51 -1.99
N ILE A 130 2.30 6.69 -2.87
CA ILE A 130 2.32 7.65 -3.97
C ILE A 130 1.47 8.84 -3.56
N ALA A 131 2.00 10.04 -3.67
CA ALA A 131 1.27 11.26 -3.33
C ALA A 131 0.28 11.64 -4.44
N PRO A 132 -0.93 12.15 -4.09
CA PRO A 132 -1.90 12.64 -5.07
C PRO A 132 -1.46 13.94 -5.74
N GLY A 133 -2.14 14.30 -6.84
CA GLY A 133 -2.01 15.58 -7.52
C GLY A 133 -0.94 15.61 -8.61
N GLY A 134 -0.55 14.47 -9.17
CA GLY A 134 0.39 14.36 -10.29
C GLY A 134 1.82 14.79 -9.97
N ALA A 135 2.15 14.96 -8.68
CA ALA A 135 3.43 15.50 -8.22
C ALA A 135 4.61 14.53 -8.39
N LYS A 136 4.36 13.30 -8.84
CA LYS A 136 5.38 12.24 -8.99
C LYS A 136 6.17 11.95 -7.71
N GLU A 137 5.57 12.30 -6.57
CA GLU A 137 6.17 12.11 -5.25
C GLU A 137 5.88 10.71 -4.71
N ILE A 138 6.93 10.03 -4.26
CA ILE A 138 6.87 8.66 -3.75
C ILE A 138 7.62 8.61 -2.41
N PHE A 139 7.03 7.94 -1.45
CA PHE A 139 7.64 7.61 -0.17
C PHE A 139 7.83 6.11 -0.05
N LEU A 140 9.01 5.69 0.37
CA LEU A 140 9.37 4.30 0.63
C LEU A 140 9.59 4.10 2.13
N ALA A 141 8.81 3.22 2.73
CA ALA A 141 9.06 2.68 4.06
C ALA A 141 10.03 1.51 3.93
N THR A 142 11.18 1.57 4.60
CA THR A 142 12.25 0.59 4.42
C THR A 142 12.80 0.04 5.73
N SER A 143 13.69 -0.96 5.66
CA SER A 143 14.40 -1.47 6.83
C SER A 143 15.33 -0.44 7.49
N ASN A 144 15.67 0.64 6.79
CA ASN A 144 16.63 1.65 7.26
C ASN A 144 16.01 3.05 7.43
N GLY A 145 14.67 3.18 7.39
CA GLY A 145 13.99 4.45 7.50
C GLY A 145 13.14 4.78 6.27
N ILE A 146 12.89 6.06 6.04
CA ILE A 146 12.05 6.55 4.95
C ILE A 146 12.92 7.20 3.88
N PHE A 147 12.65 6.84 2.63
CA PHE A 147 13.20 7.47 1.45
C PHE A 147 12.09 8.15 0.64
N TYR A 148 12.41 9.24 0.01
CA TYR A 148 11.51 10.09 -0.77
C TYR A 148 12.08 10.37 -2.15
N SER A 149 11.24 10.33 -3.16
CA SER A 149 11.53 10.74 -4.53
C SER A 149 10.44 11.68 -5.04
N ASP A 150 10.78 12.66 -5.86
CA ASP A 150 9.86 13.59 -6.54
C ASP A 150 9.99 13.55 -8.08
N ASP A 151 10.64 12.52 -8.58
CA ASP A 151 10.92 12.35 -10.01
C ASP A 151 10.60 10.95 -10.55
N TRP A 152 9.58 10.29 -9.97
CA TRP A 152 9.19 8.92 -10.31
C TRP A 152 10.34 7.92 -10.11
N SER A 153 10.96 7.95 -8.95
CA SER A 153 11.97 6.95 -8.53
C SER A 153 13.33 7.03 -9.23
N LYS A 154 13.68 8.17 -9.82
CA LYS A 154 15.02 8.36 -10.40
C LYS A 154 16.07 8.71 -9.34
N THR A 155 15.68 9.58 -8.40
CA THR A 155 16.53 9.99 -7.27
C THR A 155 15.81 9.83 -5.95
N TYR A 156 16.56 9.50 -4.88
CA TYR A 156 16.00 9.31 -3.55
C TYR A 156 16.71 10.12 -2.50
N THR A 157 15.93 10.77 -1.64
CA THR A 157 16.43 11.52 -0.48
C THR A 157 15.98 10.81 0.81
N PHE A 158 16.89 10.68 1.77
CA PHE A 158 16.59 10.13 3.08
C PHE A 158 15.77 11.12 3.92
N LYS A 159 14.64 10.67 4.48
CA LYS A 159 13.64 11.50 5.16
C LYS A 159 13.25 10.92 6.53
N SER A 160 14.22 10.66 7.39
CA SER A 160 13.99 10.03 8.69
C SER A 160 14.38 10.90 9.89
N SER A 161 14.42 12.23 9.73
CA SER A 161 14.71 13.15 10.84
C SER A 161 13.71 12.96 11.98
N ASN A 162 14.22 12.76 13.21
CA ASN A 162 13.43 12.52 14.43
C ASN A 162 12.64 11.18 14.45
N LEU A 163 12.90 10.29 13.50
CA LEU A 163 12.43 8.91 13.62
C LEU A 163 13.47 8.05 14.38
N PRO A 164 13.03 7.04 15.14
CA PRO A 164 13.95 6.04 15.66
C PRO A 164 14.64 5.31 14.50
N ILE A 165 15.92 4.98 14.68
CA ILE A 165 16.66 4.16 13.71
C ILE A 165 16.01 2.79 13.65
N GLY A 166 15.69 2.29 12.45
CA GLY A 166 15.15 0.96 12.27
C GLY A 166 14.09 0.85 11.18
N ILE A 167 13.35 -0.24 11.25
CA ILE A 167 12.37 -0.63 10.26
C ILE A 167 11.14 0.27 10.34
N ILE A 168 10.75 0.82 9.21
CA ILE A 168 9.44 1.43 8.98
C ILE A 168 8.57 0.38 8.29
N ASN A 169 7.48 -0.01 8.95
CA ASN A 169 6.62 -1.09 8.47
C ASN A 169 5.65 -0.62 7.38
N ASN A 170 5.08 0.57 7.55
CA ASN A 170 4.11 1.10 6.60
C ASN A 170 4.21 2.62 6.50
N ILE A 171 3.70 3.18 5.39
CA ILE A 171 3.65 4.61 5.12
C ILE A 171 2.38 4.94 4.36
N ALA A 172 1.73 6.05 4.72
CA ALA A 172 0.53 6.53 4.06
C ALA A 172 0.57 8.04 3.90
N VAL A 173 0.06 8.52 2.79
CA VAL A 173 0.03 9.95 2.42
C VAL A 173 -1.41 10.44 2.49
N SER A 174 -1.61 11.65 3.02
CA SER A 174 -2.92 12.30 3.08
C SER A 174 -3.55 12.43 1.70
N PRO A 175 -4.86 12.18 1.54
CA PRO A 175 -5.57 12.51 0.30
C PRO A 175 -5.52 13.99 -0.05
N ASN A 176 -5.28 14.86 0.93
CA ASN A 176 -5.15 16.31 0.78
C ASN A 176 -3.69 16.80 0.76
N TYR A 177 -2.76 15.89 0.50
CA TYR A 177 -1.31 16.11 0.60
C TYR A 177 -0.79 17.33 -0.17
N LEU A 178 -1.40 17.69 -1.28
CA LEU A 178 -1.02 18.92 -2.02
C LEU A 178 -1.06 20.17 -1.14
N PHE A 179 -1.94 20.20 -0.14
CA PHE A 179 -2.15 21.35 0.77
C PHE A 179 -1.51 21.12 2.15
N ASP A 180 -1.72 19.95 2.74
CA ASP A 180 -1.36 19.67 4.13
C ASP A 180 0.02 19.01 4.30
N LYS A 181 0.62 18.49 3.21
CA LYS A 181 1.92 17.81 3.20
C LYS A 181 2.03 16.68 4.23
N THR A 182 0.87 16.14 4.64
CA THR A 182 0.80 15.16 5.72
C THR A 182 1.14 13.76 5.26
N VAL A 183 2.01 13.12 6.01
CA VAL A 183 2.43 11.72 5.84
C VAL A 183 2.43 11.05 7.20
N PHE A 184 1.95 9.82 7.27
CA PHE A 184 2.03 8.97 8.45
C PHE A 184 2.91 7.77 8.18
N CYS A 185 3.60 7.29 9.20
CA CYS A 185 4.31 6.01 9.12
C CYS A 185 4.15 5.21 10.43
N THR A 186 4.35 3.90 10.31
CA THR A 186 4.43 2.98 11.46
C THR A 186 5.81 2.37 11.52
N THR A 187 6.33 2.21 12.75
CA THR A 187 7.64 1.62 13.01
C THR A 187 7.54 0.21 13.57
N ALA A 188 8.61 -0.56 13.49
CA ALA A 188 8.69 -1.88 14.12
C ALA A 188 8.58 -1.83 15.66
N THR A 189 8.81 -0.66 16.26
CA THR A 189 8.60 -0.42 17.70
C THR A 189 7.15 -0.07 18.03
N GLN A 190 6.24 -0.22 17.08
CA GLN A 190 4.78 -0.02 17.23
C GLN A 190 4.40 1.41 17.62
N ALA A 191 5.06 2.35 17.01
CA ALA A 191 4.74 3.76 17.10
C ALA A 191 4.22 4.27 15.76
N VAL A 192 3.27 5.19 15.82
CA VAL A 192 2.78 5.97 14.69
C VAL A 192 3.41 7.34 14.74
N TYR A 193 4.03 7.75 13.65
CA TYR A 193 4.59 9.08 13.49
C TYR A 193 3.85 9.84 12.39
N LYS A 194 3.73 11.14 12.57
CA LYS A 194 3.13 12.08 11.63
C LYS A 194 4.16 13.13 11.22
N SER A 195 4.21 13.42 9.95
CA SER A 195 4.88 14.56 9.36
C SER A 195 3.85 15.48 8.71
N THR A 196 4.04 16.78 8.78
CA THR A 196 3.25 17.79 8.06
C THR A 196 4.12 18.67 7.17
N ASP A 197 5.36 18.23 6.91
CA ASP A 197 6.37 18.95 6.15
C ASP A 197 7.03 18.06 5.07
N ARG A 198 6.25 17.19 4.45
CA ARG A 198 6.71 16.30 3.37
C ARG A 198 7.78 15.29 3.87
N GLY A 199 7.64 14.81 5.11
CA GLY A 199 8.58 13.87 5.71
C GLY A 199 9.93 14.47 6.12
N SER A 200 10.07 15.81 6.13
CA SER A 200 11.32 16.46 6.55
C SER A 200 11.54 16.38 8.05
N SER A 201 10.46 16.36 8.83
CA SER A 201 10.49 16.06 10.26
C SER A 201 9.29 15.20 10.67
N TRP A 202 9.46 14.43 11.73
CA TRP A 202 8.45 13.51 12.23
C TRP A 202 8.19 13.74 13.70
N VAL A 203 6.92 13.70 14.09
CA VAL A 203 6.46 13.82 15.46
C VAL A 203 5.77 12.52 15.85
N LEU A 204 6.09 12.01 17.05
CA LEU A 204 5.39 10.86 17.61
C LEU A 204 3.93 11.23 17.83
N HIS A 205 3.04 10.55 17.12
CA HIS A 205 1.60 10.78 17.23
C HIS A 205 0.96 9.81 18.22
N LYS A 206 1.39 8.55 18.23
CA LYS A 206 0.96 7.56 19.21
C LYS A 206 2.08 6.56 19.48
N SER A 207 2.31 6.21 20.73
CA SER A 207 3.19 5.11 21.13
C SER A 207 2.36 4.02 21.78
N GLY A 208 2.57 2.78 21.32
CA GLY A 208 1.97 1.58 21.86
C GLY A 208 0.43 1.60 21.79
N ALA A 209 -0.18 0.87 20.89
CA ALA A 209 -1.59 0.56 20.98
C ALA A 209 -1.82 -0.30 22.23
N VAL A 210 -2.11 0.32 23.36
CA VAL A 210 -2.46 -0.39 24.60
C VAL A 210 -3.92 -0.77 24.50
N ILE A 211 -4.17 -2.05 24.30
CA ILE A 211 -5.52 -2.60 24.46
C ILE A 211 -5.83 -2.62 25.95
N THR A 212 -6.76 -1.77 26.38
CA THR A 212 -7.25 -1.81 27.76
C THR A 212 -8.02 -3.10 28.00
N GLY A 213 -7.50 -3.97 28.89
CA GLY A 213 -8.22 -5.13 29.41
C GLY A 213 -7.60 -6.51 29.24
N GLN A 214 -6.41 -6.63 28.62
CA GLN A 214 -5.66 -7.89 28.56
C GLN A 214 -4.25 -7.69 29.11
N ALA A 215 -3.72 -8.68 29.84
CA ALA A 215 -2.33 -8.68 30.28
C ALA A 215 -1.41 -8.83 29.05
N GLN A 216 -0.81 -7.72 28.62
CA GLN A 216 -0.02 -7.63 27.42
C GLN A 216 1.36 -8.24 27.62
N THR A 217 1.63 -9.35 26.96
CA THR A 217 2.99 -9.90 26.81
C THR A 217 3.50 -9.88 25.38
N LYS A 218 2.69 -9.46 24.40
CA LYS A 218 3.09 -9.34 23.00
C LYS A 218 2.56 -8.02 22.43
N LEU A 219 3.49 -7.23 21.94
CA LEU A 219 3.18 -5.96 21.27
C LEU A 219 2.48 -6.28 19.94
N ALA A 220 1.41 -5.54 19.60
CA ALA A 220 0.65 -5.74 18.36
C ALA A 220 1.53 -5.40 17.14
N GLU A 221 1.73 -6.35 16.23
CA GLU A 221 2.38 -6.07 14.95
C GLU A 221 1.39 -5.32 14.06
N PHE A 222 1.74 -4.08 13.69
CA PHE A 222 0.95 -3.28 12.75
C PHE A 222 1.09 -3.85 11.35
N SER A 223 -0.04 -4.20 10.73
CA SER A 223 -0.06 -4.80 9.41
C SER A 223 -0.36 -3.80 8.30
N GLU A 224 -1.27 -2.85 8.52
CA GLU A 224 -1.62 -1.86 7.51
C GLU A 224 -2.04 -0.53 8.14
N LEU A 225 -1.68 0.57 7.47
CA LEU A 225 -2.03 1.94 7.83
C LEU A 225 -2.83 2.54 6.67
N GLN A 226 -4.02 3.05 6.95
CA GLN A 226 -4.89 3.70 5.96
C GLN A 226 -5.37 5.04 6.47
N ILE A 227 -5.49 6.02 5.58
CA ILE A 227 -6.02 7.34 5.87
C ILE A 227 -7.38 7.47 5.20
N SER A 228 -8.35 8.05 5.91
CA SER A 228 -9.69 8.32 5.36
C SER A 228 -9.60 9.17 4.08
N ASN A 229 -10.41 8.86 3.09
CA ASN A 229 -10.52 9.70 1.88
C ASN A 229 -11.05 11.10 2.17
N THR A 230 -11.68 11.30 3.33
CA THR A 230 -12.21 12.56 3.86
C THR A 230 -11.38 13.10 5.03
N PHE A 231 -10.11 12.71 5.12
CA PHE A 231 -9.19 13.03 6.22
C PHE A 231 -9.16 14.52 6.58
N SER A 232 -9.29 15.42 5.60
CA SER A 232 -9.35 16.86 5.83
C SER A 232 -10.56 17.32 6.65
N THR A 233 -11.59 16.47 6.76
CA THR A 233 -12.84 16.77 7.50
C THR A 233 -13.03 15.88 8.71
N ASP A 234 -12.63 14.63 8.66
CA ASP A 234 -12.86 13.64 9.71
C ASP A 234 -11.61 13.32 10.55
N GLY A 235 -10.41 13.71 10.07
CA GLY A 235 -9.15 13.40 10.73
C GLY A 235 -8.84 11.91 10.86
N ALA A 236 -9.63 11.03 10.22
CA ALA A 236 -9.62 9.61 10.53
C ALA A 236 -8.42 8.87 9.93
N VAL A 237 -7.70 8.15 10.77
CA VAL A 237 -6.61 7.23 10.42
C VAL A 237 -6.94 5.85 10.98
N PHE A 238 -6.82 4.84 10.14
CA PHE A 238 -7.09 3.44 10.47
C PHE A 238 -5.79 2.67 10.54
N LEU A 239 -5.65 1.84 11.55
CA LEU A 239 -4.48 0.99 11.75
C LEU A 239 -4.94 -0.42 12.07
N SER A 240 -4.59 -1.37 11.22
CA SER A 240 -4.82 -2.78 11.51
C SER A 240 -3.60 -3.38 12.24
N ALA A 241 -3.88 -4.24 13.20
CA ALA A 241 -2.89 -4.96 13.96
C ALA A 241 -3.38 -6.39 14.24
N TYR A 242 -2.49 -7.24 14.74
CA TYR A 242 -2.85 -8.63 15.10
C TYR A 242 -4.07 -8.69 16.04
N ASP A 243 -4.21 -7.73 16.94
CA ASP A 243 -5.26 -7.69 17.98
C ASP A 243 -6.52 -6.94 17.54
N GLY A 244 -6.59 -6.40 16.31
CA GLY A 244 -7.79 -5.73 15.81
C GLY A 244 -7.53 -4.48 14.97
N LEU A 245 -8.61 -3.70 14.80
CA LEU A 245 -8.60 -2.44 14.06
C LEU A 245 -8.65 -1.27 15.05
N PHE A 246 -7.73 -0.32 14.87
CA PHE A 246 -7.67 0.93 15.62
C PHE A 246 -8.05 2.10 14.72
N ILE A 247 -8.73 3.08 15.30
CA ILE A 247 -9.15 4.32 14.63
C ILE A 247 -8.70 5.49 15.49
N SER A 248 -8.06 6.48 14.88
CA SER A 248 -7.82 7.82 15.45
C SER A 248 -8.60 8.83 14.62
N THR A 249 -9.12 9.88 15.28
CA THR A 249 -9.83 11.01 14.66
C THR A 249 -9.30 12.35 15.14
N ASP A 250 -8.10 12.37 15.75
CA ASP A 250 -7.41 13.51 16.34
C ASP A 250 -6.02 13.78 15.75
#